data_0587481ab37fc7bc0d75216e4f57f5aa
#
_entry.id   0587481ab37fc7bc0d75216e4f57f5aa
#
_cell.length_a   1.000
_cell.length_b   1.000
_cell.length_c   1.000
_cell.angle_alpha   90.00
_cell.angle_beta   90.00
_cell.angle_gamma   90.00
#
_symmetry.space_group_name_H-M   'P 1'
#
loop_
_entity.id
_entity.type
_entity.pdbx_description
1 polymer ?
#
loop_
_entity_poly.entity_id
_entity_poly.type
_entity_poly.pdbx_seq_one_letter_code
_entity_poly.pdbx_strand_id
1 'polypeptide(L)'
;MNYSNLFKIALRAIAANKLRSFLTALGIIIGVASVITMLAIGQGSKKSIQANIAEMGSNMIMISPGADRGPGGVRQDASSMETLKLTDYESLKDECHFIHGISPTVNSSGQWIYGNNNTPSSIYGVNQDYLTIRQLVVDEGEMFTDADIKASAKVCILGQTVVDNLFPDGSDPVGKVVRFNSIPFRVVGVLKKKGYNSMGMDQDDLVLAPYTTVMKRILAQTYLGGITCSAITEDLTEKAIDEITTVLRRNHKLKEATDTQAADDDDFNIRSQEELASMMNSTTDMMTILLGCVAGISLIVGGIGIMNIMYVSVTERTREIGLRMSVGARGVDILNQFLIEAILLSVTGGLIGVALGVGASYAVKLVAHWPIFIQPWSIVMSFAVCTFTGVFFGWYPAKKAAQLDPIEAIRYE
;
A
#
# COMPACT_ATOMS: atom_id res chain seq x y z
N MET A 1 37.99 25.13 25.51
CA MET A 1 37.11 26.16 24.85
C MET A 1 35.65 25.96 25.26
N ASN A 2 34.90 27.09 25.52
CA ASN A 2 33.50 26.97 25.96
C ASN A 2 32.61 26.61 24.74
N TYR A 3 31.83 25.52 24.81
CA TYR A 3 30.96 25.03 23.72
C TYR A 3 29.99 26.13 23.19
N SER A 4 29.52 27.03 24.06
CA SER A 4 28.68 28.18 23.68
C SER A 4 29.38 29.16 22.71
N ASN A 5 30.69 29.36 22.86
CA ASN A 5 31.46 30.21 21.95
C ASN A 5 31.70 29.55 20.61
N LEU A 6 31.93 28.21 20.61
CA LEU A 6 32.07 27.41 19.36
C LEU A 6 30.80 27.48 18.53
N PHE A 7 29.65 27.38 19.17
CA PHE A 7 28.35 27.47 18.50
C PHE A 7 28.11 28.85 17.84
N LYS A 8 28.45 29.94 18.56
CA LYS A 8 28.36 31.29 18.01
C LYS A 8 29.27 31.55 16.83
N ILE A 9 30.51 30.99 16.88
CA ILE A 9 31.49 31.11 15.78
C ILE A 9 30.97 30.36 14.57
N ALA A 10 30.47 29.13 14.74
CA ALA A 10 29.90 28.34 13.66
C ALA A 10 28.70 28.99 12.99
N LEU A 11 27.77 29.61 13.76
CA LEU A 11 26.64 30.35 13.21
C LEU A 11 27.08 31.58 12.40
N ARG A 12 28.10 32.30 12.87
CA ARG A 12 28.67 33.44 12.12
C ARG A 12 29.34 32.99 10.82
N ALA A 13 30.03 31.88 10.84
CA ALA A 13 30.66 31.31 9.65
C ALA A 13 29.64 30.94 8.57
N ILE A 14 28.52 30.29 8.96
CA ILE A 14 27.42 29.99 8.07
C ILE A 14 26.77 31.24 7.49
N ALA A 15 26.59 32.26 8.31
CA ALA A 15 25.99 33.53 7.92
C ALA A 15 26.88 34.38 6.98
N ALA A 16 28.22 34.22 7.03
CA ALA A 16 29.15 34.94 6.18
C ALA A 16 29.06 34.55 4.69
N ASN A 17 28.74 33.29 4.36
CA ASN A 17 28.67 32.80 3.00
C ASN A 17 27.32 32.15 2.72
N LYS A 18 26.22 32.91 2.78
CA LYS A 18 24.82 32.44 2.71
C LYS A 18 24.52 31.56 1.48
N LEU A 19 24.96 31.94 0.28
CA LEU A 19 24.67 31.19 -0.95
C LEU A 19 25.35 29.83 -0.96
N ARG A 20 26.60 29.76 -0.51
CA ARG A 20 27.38 28.54 -0.42
C ARG A 20 26.77 27.57 0.61
N SER A 21 26.45 28.08 1.78
CA SER A 21 25.80 27.30 2.85
C SER A 21 24.43 26.77 2.43
N PHE A 22 23.65 27.58 1.73
CA PHE A 22 22.34 27.18 1.20
C PHE A 22 22.45 26.07 0.14
N LEU A 23 23.35 26.23 -0.84
CA LEU A 23 23.55 25.22 -1.89
C LEU A 23 23.99 23.87 -1.32
N THR A 24 24.80 23.87 -0.25
CA THR A 24 25.21 22.63 0.44
C THR A 24 24.06 22.02 1.20
N ALA A 25 23.36 22.84 1.98
CA ALA A 25 22.20 22.38 2.74
C ALA A 25 21.10 21.85 1.83
N LEU A 26 20.99 22.35 0.59
CA LEU A 26 19.98 21.95 -0.38
C LEU A 26 19.99 20.43 -0.67
N GLY A 27 21.17 19.83 -0.82
CA GLY A 27 21.29 18.39 -1.00
C GLY A 27 20.74 17.59 0.18
N ILE A 28 21.02 18.04 1.42
CA ILE A 28 20.49 17.43 2.63
C ILE A 28 18.98 17.69 2.75
N ILE A 29 18.55 18.92 2.47
CA ILE A 29 17.12 19.30 2.51
C ILE A 29 16.30 18.39 1.60
N ILE A 30 16.74 18.24 0.34
CA ILE A 30 16.07 17.39 -0.65
C ILE A 30 16.10 15.91 -0.20
N GLY A 31 17.27 15.43 0.25
CA GLY A 31 17.41 14.04 0.69
C GLY A 31 16.46 13.71 1.86
N VAL A 32 16.43 14.57 2.89
CA VAL A 32 15.55 14.38 4.05
C VAL A 32 14.08 14.52 3.71
N ALA A 33 13.72 15.55 2.93
CA ALA A 33 12.35 15.76 2.50
C ALA A 33 11.83 14.54 1.71
N SER A 34 12.66 14.00 0.81
CA SER A 34 12.33 12.80 0.03
C SER A 34 12.14 11.57 0.92
N VAL A 35 13.02 11.33 1.90
CA VAL A 35 12.90 10.21 2.85
C VAL A 35 11.59 10.30 3.63
N ILE A 36 11.26 11.46 4.18
CA ILE A 36 10.06 11.64 4.99
C ILE A 36 8.80 11.45 4.14
N THR A 37 8.74 12.08 2.98
CA THR A 37 7.58 11.97 2.07
C THR A 37 7.36 10.53 1.63
N MET A 38 8.43 9.83 1.27
CA MET A 38 8.38 8.44 0.83
C MET A 38 7.92 7.49 1.95
N LEU A 39 8.50 7.62 3.15
CA LEU A 39 8.09 6.81 4.30
C LEU A 39 6.63 7.09 4.68
N ALA A 40 6.18 8.35 4.59
CA ALA A 40 4.81 8.74 4.87
C ALA A 40 3.81 8.12 3.87
N ILE A 41 4.15 8.07 2.58
CA ILE A 41 3.35 7.42 1.53
C ILE A 41 3.35 5.90 1.74
N GLY A 42 4.50 5.27 1.94
CA GLY A 42 4.62 3.83 2.14
C GLY A 42 3.83 3.33 3.36
N GLN A 43 3.94 4.02 4.49
CA GLN A 43 3.19 3.69 5.71
C GLN A 43 1.69 3.99 5.56
N GLY A 44 1.34 5.06 4.85
CA GLY A 44 -0.04 5.38 4.51
C GLY A 44 -0.69 4.29 3.66
N SER A 45 0.01 3.82 2.64
CA SER A 45 -0.44 2.72 1.78
C SER A 45 -0.64 1.42 2.56
N LYS A 46 0.32 1.03 3.42
CA LYS A 46 0.17 -0.16 4.28
C LYS A 46 -1.05 -0.07 5.19
N LYS A 47 -1.23 1.05 5.86
CA LYS A 47 -2.39 1.27 6.73
C LYS A 47 -3.71 1.24 5.97
N SER A 48 -3.72 1.77 4.75
CA SER A 48 -4.88 1.72 3.85
C SER A 48 -5.21 0.29 3.42
N ILE A 49 -4.20 -0.50 3.04
CA ILE A 49 -4.37 -1.92 2.69
C ILE A 49 -4.95 -2.69 3.89
N GLN A 50 -4.39 -2.51 5.09
CA GLN A 50 -4.88 -3.15 6.32
C GLN A 50 -6.34 -2.77 6.63
N ALA A 51 -6.70 -1.49 6.46
CA ALA A 51 -8.07 -1.03 6.67
C ALA A 51 -9.03 -1.68 5.66
N ASN A 52 -8.67 -1.74 4.38
CA ASN A 52 -9.49 -2.39 3.35
C ASN A 52 -9.70 -3.88 3.64
N ILE A 53 -8.68 -4.58 4.13
CA ILE A 53 -8.76 -6.00 4.52
C ILE A 53 -9.73 -6.17 5.68
N ALA A 54 -9.61 -5.34 6.72
CA ALA A 54 -10.51 -5.38 7.87
C ALA A 54 -11.98 -5.15 7.47
N GLU A 55 -12.24 -4.25 6.50
CA GLU A 55 -13.59 -3.98 5.96
C GLU A 55 -14.15 -5.10 5.08
N MET A 56 -13.29 -5.91 4.47
CA MET A 56 -13.69 -7.02 3.59
C MET A 56 -13.85 -8.36 4.33
N GLY A 57 -13.45 -8.44 5.60
CA GLY A 57 -13.37 -9.67 6.41
C GLY A 57 -11.97 -10.29 6.32
N SER A 58 -11.25 -10.27 7.44
CA SER A 58 -9.85 -10.74 7.50
C SER A 58 -9.68 -12.24 7.20
N ASN A 59 -10.73 -13.03 7.49
CA ASN A 59 -10.75 -14.48 7.33
C ASN A 59 -11.35 -14.97 6.00
N MET A 60 -11.49 -14.08 4.99
CA MET A 60 -12.05 -14.44 3.70
C MET A 60 -11.03 -15.21 2.85
N ILE A 61 -11.50 -16.30 2.24
CA ILE A 61 -10.77 -17.16 1.31
C ILE A 61 -11.49 -17.14 -0.03
N MET A 62 -10.75 -16.88 -1.09
CA MET A 62 -11.26 -16.88 -2.46
C MET A 62 -10.67 -18.06 -3.23
N ILE A 63 -11.53 -18.86 -3.83
CA ILE A 63 -11.18 -19.97 -4.71
C ILE A 63 -11.57 -19.55 -6.12
N SER A 64 -10.61 -19.51 -7.01
CA SER A 64 -10.81 -19.18 -8.42
C SER A 64 -10.34 -20.35 -9.31
N PRO A 65 -10.86 -20.48 -10.54
CA PRO A 65 -10.32 -21.44 -11.48
C PRO A 65 -8.82 -21.18 -11.69
N GLY A 66 -8.02 -22.23 -11.67
CA GLY A 66 -6.59 -22.18 -11.93
C GLY A 66 -6.31 -21.97 -13.41
N ALA A 67 -5.18 -21.38 -13.74
CA ALA A 67 -4.73 -21.29 -15.12
C ALA A 67 -4.02 -22.61 -15.49
N ASP A 68 -4.65 -23.44 -16.33
CA ASP A 68 -3.98 -24.58 -16.92
C ASP A 68 -2.80 -24.10 -17.79
N ARG A 69 -1.62 -24.66 -17.56
CA ARG A 69 -0.47 -24.42 -18.43
C ARG A 69 -0.66 -25.27 -19.69
N GLY A 70 -1.18 -24.66 -20.74
CA GLY A 70 -1.24 -25.32 -22.04
C GLY A 70 0.15 -25.78 -22.52
N PRO A 71 0.24 -26.71 -23.45
CA PRO A 71 1.51 -27.16 -24.03
C PRO A 71 2.30 -25.96 -24.58
N GLY A 72 3.37 -25.56 -23.89
CA GLY A 72 4.19 -24.39 -24.24
C GLY A 72 4.25 -23.31 -23.15
N GLY A 73 3.67 -23.52 -21.96
CA GLY A 73 3.82 -22.63 -20.81
C GLY A 73 3.02 -21.32 -20.89
N VAL A 74 2.13 -21.16 -21.84
CA VAL A 74 1.23 -20.00 -21.95
C VAL A 74 0.06 -20.21 -20.99
N ARG A 75 -0.07 -19.32 -19.99
CA ARG A 75 -1.24 -19.28 -19.10
C ARG A 75 -2.46 -18.87 -19.91
N GLN A 76 -3.50 -19.70 -19.93
CA GLN A 76 -4.82 -19.27 -20.39
C GLN A 76 -5.44 -18.33 -19.34
N ASP A 77 -6.30 -17.43 -19.81
CA ASP A 77 -7.00 -16.50 -18.92
C ASP A 77 -7.93 -17.29 -17.97
N ALA A 78 -7.78 -17.09 -16.67
CA ALA A 78 -8.58 -17.77 -15.63
C ALA A 78 -10.10 -17.60 -15.83
N SER A 79 -10.53 -16.57 -16.53
CA SER A 79 -11.95 -16.32 -16.86
C SER A 79 -12.53 -17.30 -17.89
N SER A 80 -11.69 -18.03 -18.63
CA SER A 80 -12.12 -19.00 -19.67
C SER A 80 -12.12 -20.46 -19.19
N MET A 81 -11.82 -20.71 -17.90
CA MET A 81 -11.67 -22.06 -17.38
C MET A 81 -12.94 -22.57 -16.70
N GLU A 82 -13.34 -23.78 -17.08
CA GLU A 82 -14.56 -24.46 -16.60
C GLU A 82 -14.24 -25.50 -15.51
N THR A 83 -13.21 -25.24 -14.67
CA THR A 83 -12.71 -26.24 -13.71
C THR A 83 -13.58 -26.34 -12.47
N LEU A 84 -14.10 -25.21 -11.95
CA LEU A 84 -14.92 -25.20 -10.75
C LEU A 84 -16.40 -25.46 -11.06
N LYS A 85 -16.98 -26.45 -10.42
CA LYS A 85 -18.36 -26.87 -10.60
C LYS A 85 -19.19 -26.70 -9.33
N LEU A 86 -20.51 -26.78 -9.47
CA LEU A 86 -21.43 -26.73 -8.33
C LEU A 86 -21.20 -27.92 -7.37
N THR A 87 -20.77 -29.08 -7.89
CA THR A 87 -20.40 -30.24 -7.08
C THR A 87 -19.24 -29.95 -6.12
N ASP A 88 -18.31 -29.10 -6.51
CA ASP A 88 -17.18 -28.71 -5.66
C ASP A 88 -17.63 -27.83 -4.51
N TYR A 89 -18.53 -26.87 -4.79
CA TYR A 89 -19.19 -26.08 -3.74
C TYR A 89 -19.94 -26.97 -2.74
N GLU A 90 -20.71 -27.96 -3.22
CA GLU A 90 -21.46 -28.88 -2.36
C GLU A 90 -20.51 -29.73 -1.51
N SER A 91 -19.45 -30.28 -2.08
CA SER A 91 -18.44 -31.06 -1.35
C SER A 91 -17.73 -30.22 -0.29
N LEU A 92 -17.33 -28.99 -0.62
CA LEU A 92 -16.69 -28.09 0.33
C LEU A 92 -17.62 -27.72 1.49
N LYS A 93 -18.91 -27.49 1.20
CA LYS A 93 -19.91 -27.17 2.20
C LYS A 93 -20.14 -28.32 3.19
N ASP A 94 -20.12 -29.57 2.69
CA ASP A 94 -20.45 -30.74 3.50
C ASP A 94 -19.22 -31.28 4.27
N GLU A 95 -18.01 -31.13 3.75
CA GLU A 95 -16.82 -31.80 4.26
C GLU A 95 -15.86 -30.87 5.03
N CYS A 96 -15.85 -29.57 4.74
CA CYS A 96 -14.94 -28.66 5.40
C CYS A 96 -15.49 -28.18 6.75
N HIS A 97 -14.68 -28.37 7.80
CA HIS A 97 -15.08 -28.07 9.19
C HIS A 97 -14.59 -26.73 9.70
N PHE A 98 -13.55 -26.16 9.07
CA PHE A 98 -12.97 -24.86 9.47
C PHE A 98 -13.57 -23.67 8.73
N ILE A 99 -14.62 -23.88 7.91
CA ILE A 99 -15.35 -22.86 7.16
C ILE A 99 -16.60 -22.44 7.95
N HIS A 100 -16.81 -21.14 8.12
CA HIS A 100 -18.01 -20.57 8.75
C HIS A 100 -19.13 -20.34 7.74
N GLY A 101 -18.79 -19.82 6.56
CA GLY A 101 -19.73 -19.56 5.46
C GLY A 101 -19.09 -19.82 4.10
N ILE A 102 -19.89 -20.23 3.15
CA ILE A 102 -19.42 -20.53 1.78
C ILE A 102 -20.44 -20.09 0.75
N SER A 103 -20.00 -19.38 -0.28
CA SER A 103 -20.83 -18.90 -1.37
C SER A 103 -20.21 -19.21 -2.74
N PRO A 104 -20.94 -19.87 -3.64
CA PRO A 104 -20.55 -19.90 -5.04
C PRO A 104 -20.66 -18.48 -5.61
N THR A 105 -19.73 -18.13 -6.50
CA THR A 105 -19.68 -16.79 -7.08
C THR A 105 -19.65 -16.90 -8.61
N VAL A 106 -20.56 -16.19 -9.24
CA VAL A 106 -20.62 -16.04 -10.70
C VAL A 106 -20.86 -14.58 -10.99
N ASN A 107 -20.10 -13.99 -11.88
CA ASN A 107 -20.25 -12.55 -12.18
C ASN A 107 -20.43 -12.27 -13.67
N SER A 108 -21.17 -11.24 -13.97
CA SER A 108 -21.33 -10.68 -15.31
C SER A 108 -21.44 -9.16 -15.22
N SER A 109 -20.99 -8.47 -16.23
CA SER A 109 -21.15 -7.01 -16.33
C SER A 109 -22.11 -6.66 -17.44
N GLY A 110 -22.95 -5.66 -17.20
CA GLY A 110 -23.95 -5.25 -18.18
C GLY A 110 -24.65 -3.96 -17.81
N GLN A 111 -25.67 -3.63 -18.60
CA GLN A 111 -26.42 -2.40 -18.42
C GLN A 111 -27.69 -2.66 -17.60
N TRP A 112 -27.82 -1.93 -16.49
CA TRP A 112 -29.04 -1.88 -15.70
C TRP A 112 -29.94 -0.74 -16.19
N ILE A 113 -31.23 -1.00 -16.31
CA ILE A 113 -32.19 -0.06 -16.88
C ILE A 113 -33.46 -0.01 -16.03
N TYR A 114 -33.87 1.20 -15.68
CA TYR A 114 -35.16 1.47 -15.07
C TYR A 114 -35.79 2.71 -15.71
N GLY A 115 -36.95 2.55 -16.34
CA GLY A 115 -37.60 3.64 -17.11
C GLY A 115 -36.64 4.19 -18.18
N ASN A 116 -36.30 5.46 -18.06
CA ASN A 116 -35.37 6.17 -18.96
C ASN A 116 -33.93 6.20 -18.43
N ASN A 117 -33.69 5.72 -17.21
CA ASN A 117 -32.38 5.75 -16.59
C ASN A 117 -31.63 4.44 -16.83
N ASN A 118 -30.33 4.55 -17.02
CA ASN A 118 -29.46 3.39 -17.17
C ASN A 118 -28.10 3.62 -16.50
N THR A 119 -27.48 2.54 -16.05
CA THR A 119 -26.14 2.54 -15.48
C THR A 119 -25.43 1.22 -15.79
N PRO A 120 -24.14 1.24 -16.20
CA PRO A 120 -23.36 0.03 -16.28
C PRO A 120 -23.00 -0.41 -14.86
N SER A 121 -23.21 -1.70 -14.53
CA SER A 121 -22.77 -2.26 -13.26
C SER A 121 -22.65 -3.77 -13.35
N SER A 122 -21.91 -4.37 -12.38
CA SER A 122 -21.70 -5.80 -12.32
C SER A 122 -22.79 -6.48 -11.48
N ILE A 123 -23.26 -7.64 -11.98
CA ILE A 123 -24.14 -8.53 -11.24
C ILE A 123 -23.32 -9.70 -10.69
N TYR A 124 -23.43 -9.95 -9.39
CA TYR A 124 -22.83 -11.09 -8.68
C TYR A 124 -23.92 -12.09 -8.32
N GLY A 125 -23.81 -13.29 -8.90
CA GLY A 125 -24.64 -14.43 -8.53
C GLY A 125 -24.03 -15.11 -7.31
N VAL A 126 -24.76 -15.07 -6.18
CA VAL A 126 -24.27 -15.50 -4.87
C VAL A 126 -25.36 -16.24 -4.09
N ASN A 127 -25.05 -16.75 -2.92
CA ASN A 127 -26.02 -17.21 -1.93
C ASN A 127 -26.12 -16.25 -0.72
N GLN A 128 -26.87 -16.62 0.30
CA GLN A 128 -27.09 -15.81 1.49
C GLN A 128 -25.83 -15.58 2.31
N ASP A 129 -24.95 -16.59 2.42
CA ASP A 129 -23.71 -16.52 3.21
C ASP A 129 -22.77 -15.42 2.72
N TYR A 130 -22.90 -15.02 1.44
CA TYR A 130 -22.08 -13.97 0.83
C TYR A 130 -22.16 -12.63 1.57
N LEU A 131 -23.34 -12.28 2.12
CA LEU A 131 -23.49 -11.07 2.92
C LEU A 131 -22.60 -11.11 4.15
N THR A 132 -22.61 -12.22 4.86
CA THR A 132 -21.79 -12.42 6.07
C THR A 132 -20.31 -12.45 5.74
N ILE A 133 -19.91 -13.18 4.70
CA ILE A 133 -18.51 -13.30 4.25
C ILE A 133 -17.94 -11.93 3.87
N ARG A 134 -18.72 -11.11 3.13
CA ARG A 134 -18.31 -9.79 2.64
C ARG A 134 -18.67 -8.64 3.59
N GLN A 135 -19.24 -8.95 4.76
CA GLN A 135 -19.70 -7.96 5.73
C GLN A 135 -20.62 -6.90 5.09
N LEU A 136 -21.54 -7.36 4.21
CA LEU A 136 -22.56 -6.52 3.60
C LEU A 136 -23.82 -6.57 4.44
N VAL A 137 -24.51 -5.46 4.55
CA VAL A 137 -25.76 -5.32 5.31
C VAL A 137 -26.86 -4.84 4.35
N VAL A 138 -28.02 -5.46 4.41
CA VAL A 138 -29.23 -4.98 3.73
C VAL A 138 -29.83 -3.87 4.58
N ASP A 139 -30.01 -2.68 4.00
CA ASP A 139 -30.58 -1.50 4.68
C ASP A 139 -32.10 -1.44 4.52
N GLU A 140 -32.57 -1.70 3.30
CA GLU A 140 -34.01 -1.72 2.95
C GLU A 140 -34.39 -3.05 2.31
N GLY A 141 -35.55 -3.59 2.64
CA GLY A 141 -36.03 -4.87 2.13
C GLY A 141 -35.37 -6.08 2.82
N GLU A 142 -35.25 -7.18 2.09
CA GLU A 142 -34.73 -8.46 2.63
C GLU A 142 -33.81 -9.14 1.62
N MET A 143 -32.98 -10.08 2.14
CA MET A 143 -32.17 -10.95 1.28
C MET A 143 -33.07 -12.00 0.61
N PHE A 144 -32.73 -12.39 -0.63
CA PHE A 144 -33.42 -13.50 -1.31
C PHE A 144 -33.19 -14.83 -0.55
N THR A 145 -34.18 -15.70 -0.62
CA THR A 145 -34.25 -16.95 0.13
C THR A 145 -33.63 -18.13 -0.63
N ASP A 146 -33.38 -19.27 0.07
CA ASP A 146 -32.99 -20.53 -0.54
C ASP A 146 -34.03 -21.03 -1.56
N ALA A 147 -35.32 -20.72 -1.35
CA ALA A 147 -36.36 -21.02 -2.31
C ALA A 147 -36.16 -20.23 -3.63
N ASP A 148 -35.77 -18.97 -3.53
CA ASP A 148 -35.44 -18.15 -4.71
C ASP A 148 -34.22 -18.68 -5.46
N ILE A 149 -33.21 -19.15 -4.73
CA ILE A 149 -32.02 -19.77 -5.29
C ILE A 149 -32.39 -21.06 -6.06
N LYS A 150 -33.16 -21.94 -5.43
CA LYS A 150 -33.60 -23.23 -6.05
C LYS A 150 -34.51 -22.99 -7.26
N ALA A 151 -35.39 -22.02 -7.19
CA ALA A 151 -36.30 -21.63 -8.27
C ALA A 151 -35.62 -20.83 -9.40
N SER A 152 -34.36 -20.42 -9.24
CA SER A 152 -33.68 -19.48 -10.13
C SER A 152 -34.54 -18.23 -10.37
N ALA A 153 -35.05 -17.65 -9.28
CA ALA A 153 -35.93 -16.49 -9.27
C ALA A 153 -35.18 -15.24 -9.77
N LYS A 154 -35.89 -14.43 -10.56
CA LYS A 154 -35.35 -13.17 -11.08
C LYS A 154 -35.51 -12.05 -10.05
N VAL A 155 -34.76 -12.16 -8.96
CA VAL A 155 -34.73 -11.19 -7.86
C VAL A 155 -33.31 -10.64 -7.72
N CYS A 156 -33.19 -9.39 -7.25
CA CYS A 156 -31.90 -8.76 -7.05
C CYS A 156 -31.91 -7.80 -5.86
N ILE A 157 -30.72 -7.58 -5.31
CA ILE A 157 -30.43 -6.57 -4.30
C ILE A 157 -29.49 -5.56 -4.95
N LEU A 158 -29.82 -4.28 -4.85
CA LEU A 158 -29.04 -3.21 -5.46
C LEU A 158 -28.06 -2.61 -4.46
N GLY A 159 -26.85 -2.30 -4.90
CA GLY A 159 -25.95 -1.41 -4.18
C GLY A 159 -26.34 0.05 -4.33
N GLN A 160 -25.93 0.90 -3.40
CA GLN A 160 -26.41 2.28 -3.30
C GLN A 160 -26.07 3.13 -4.53
N THR A 161 -24.90 2.96 -5.13
CA THR A 161 -24.55 3.70 -6.37
C THR A 161 -25.45 3.34 -7.53
N VAL A 162 -25.87 2.08 -7.63
CA VAL A 162 -26.83 1.65 -8.67
C VAL A 162 -28.22 2.25 -8.41
N VAL A 163 -28.63 2.33 -7.13
CA VAL A 163 -29.90 2.99 -6.75
C VAL A 163 -29.85 4.48 -7.09
N ASP A 164 -28.79 5.18 -6.69
CA ASP A 164 -28.64 6.62 -6.95
C ASP A 164 -28.70 6.96 -8.45
N ASN A 165 -28.18 6.06 -9.32
CA ASN A 165 -28.18 6.23 -10.76
C ASN A 165 -29.51 5.84 -11.43
N LEU A 166 -30.22 4.81 -10.96
CA LEU A 166 -31.46 4.34 -11.55
C LEU A 166 -32.69 5.09 -11.03
N PHE A 167 -32.63 5.55 -9.75
CA PHE A 167 -33.75 6.22 -9.07
C PHE A 167 -33.34 7.63 -8.58
N PRO A 168 -32.90 8.54 -9.47
CA PRO A 168 -32.46 9.89 -9.09
C PRO A 168 -33.57 10.75 -8.48
N ASP A 169 -34.83 10.34 -8.62
CA ASP A 169 -36.00 10.96 -8.01
C ASP A 169 -36.20 10.56 -6.53
N GLY A 170 -35.35 9.67 -5.99
CA GLY A 170 -35.47 9.19 -4.61
C GLY A 170 -36.63 8.24 -4.37
N SER A 171 -37.25 7.68 -5.43
CA SER A 171 -38.32 6.70 -5.27
C SER A 171 -37.81 5.39 -4.71
N ASP A 172 -38.60 4.75 -3.83
CA ASP A 172 -38.27 3.44 -3.22
C ASP A 172 -38.06 2.38 -4.33
N PRO A 173 -36.85 1.77 -4.40
CA PRO A 173 -36.55 0.75 -5.40
C PRO A 173 -37.12 -0.64 -5.04
N VAL A 174 -37.46 -0.89 -3.77
CA VAL A 174 -37.93 -2.22 -3.33
C VAL A 174 -39.30 -2.54 -3.97
N GLY A 175 -39.42 -3.73 -4.52
CA GLY A 175 -40.60 -4.21 -5.24
C GLY A 175 -40.66 -3.79 -6.71
N LYS A 176 -39.84 -2.82 -7.17
CA LYS A 176 -39.78 -2.39 -8.57
C LYS A 176 -39.10 -3.44 -9.45
N VAL A 177 -39.33 -3.34 -10.74
CA VAL A 177 -38.71 -4.22 -11.74
C VAL A 177 -37.69 -3.42 -12.54
N VAL A 178 -36.42 -3.81 -12.39
CA VAL A 178 -35.28 -3.29 -13.17
C VAL A 178 -34.88 -4.31 -14.23
N ARG A 179 -34.20 -3.91 -15.28
CA ARG A 179 -33.72 -4.84 -16.33
C ARG A 179 -32.20 -4.85 -16.38
N PHE A 180 -31.64 -6.05 -16.33
CA PHE A 180 -30.24 -6.28 -16.68
C PHE A 180 -30.19 -6.69 -18.15
N ASN A 181 -29.65 -5.82 -18.99
CA ASN A 181 -29.78 -5.93 -20.45
C ASN A 181 -31.26 -6.11 -20.86
N SER A 182 -31.64 -7.33 -21.21
CA SER A 182 -33.05 -7.64 -21.61
C SER A 182 -33.84 -8.44 -20.56
N ILE A 183 -33.20 -8.83 -19.44
CA ILE A 183 -33.77 -9.71 -18.43
C ILE A 183 -34.38 -8.88 -17.28
N PRO A 184 -35.65 -9.04 -16.97
CA PRO A 184 -36.24 -8.33 -15.84
C PRO A 184 -35.89 -8.97 -14.51
N PHE A 185 -35.56 -8.16 -13.51
CA PHE A 185 -35.31 -8.54 -12.11
C PHE A 185 -36.19 -7.70 -11.19
N ARG A 186 -36.82 -8.34 -10.19
CA ARG A 186 -37.52 -7.63 -9.14
C ARG A 186 -36.53 -7.29 -8.01
N VAL A 187 -36.47 -6.04 -7.62
CA VAL A 187 -35.67 -5.57 -6.49
C VAL A 187 -36.32 -6.05 -5.20
N VAL A 188 -35.58 -6.79 -4.37
CA VAL A 188 -36.05 -7.29 -3.07
C VAL A 188 -35.38 -6.59 -1.90
N GLY A 189 -34.27 -5.90 -2.13
CA GLY A 189 -33.57 -5.13 -1.11
C GLY A 189 -32.54 -4.19 -1.68
N VAL A 190 -32.02 -3.34 -0.80
CA VAL A 190 -30.94 -2.39 -1.07
C VAL A 190 -29.85 -2.58 -0.03
N LEU A 191 -28.59 -2.58 -0.46
CA LEU A 191 -27.44 -2.67 0.45
C LEU A 191 -27.20 -1.32 1.12
N LYS A 192 -26.73 -1.40 2.37
CA LYS A 192 -26.27 -0.24 3.11
C LYS A 192 -25.03 0.34 2.45
N LYS A 193 -24.97 1.66 2.31
CA LYS A 193 -23.88 2.40 1.71
C LYS A 193 -22.57 2.15 2.48
N LYS A 194 -21.52 1.69 1.79
CA LYS A 194 -20.15 1.60 2.26
C LYS A 194 -19.27 2.74 1.75
N GLY A 195 -19.56 3.27 0.56
CA GLY A 195 -18.78 4.33 -0.07
C GLY A 195 -17.55 3.84 -0.80
N TYR A 196 -16.61 4.75 -0.99
CA TYR A 196 -15.34 4.45 -1.66
C TYR A 196 -14.35 3.85 -0.68
N ASN A 197 -13.66 2.79 -1.10
CA ASN A 197 -12.54 2.27 -0.32
C ASN A 197 -11.33 3.22 -0.37
N SER A 198 -10.31 2.94 0.44
CA SER A 198 -9.11 3.78 0.51
C SER A 198 -8.30 3.85 -0.80
N MET A 199 -8.61 3.02 -1.78
CA MET A 199 -8.03 3.04 -3.15
C MET A 199 -8.91 3.81 -4.14
N GLY A 200 -10.02 4.39 -3.68
CA GLY A 200 -10.94 5.15 -4.52
C GLY A 200 -11.88 4.28 -5.37
N MET A 201 -11.97 2.97 -5.10
CA MET A 201 -12.93 2.09 -5.77
C MET A 201 -14.28 2.18 -5.05
N ASP A 202 -15.34 2.30 -5.82
CA ASP A 202 -16.71 2.30 -5.31
C ASP A 202 -17.11 0.88 -4.88
N GLN A 203 -17.47 0.72 -3.60
CA GLN A 203 -17.93 -0.55 -3.03
C GLN A 203 -19.44 -0.76 -3.19
N ASP A 204 -20.16 0.27 -3.62
CA ASP A 204 -21.61 0.30 -3.74
C ASP A 204 -22.08 0.10 -5.19
N ASP A 205 -21.16 0.03 -6.17
CA ASP A 205 -21.47 -0.23 -7.58
C ASP A 205 -21.53 -1.73 -7.88
N LEU A 206 -22.51 -2.41 -7.30
CA LEU A 206 -22.74 -3.84 -7.50
C LEU A 206 -24.21 -4.21 -7.35
N VAL A 207 -24.59 -5.34 -7.94
CA VAL A 207 -25.92 -5.95 -7.76
C VAL A 207 -25.75 -7.41 -7.39
N LEU A 208 -26.47 -7.88 -6.38
CA LEU A 208 -26.49 -9.28 -5.96
C LEU A 208 -27.76 -9.97 -6.48
N ALA A 209 -27.61 -11.20 -6.94
CA ALA A 209 -28.72 -12.04 -7.36
C ALA A 209 -28.43 -13.52 -7.03
N PRO A 210 -29.43 -14.42 -7.04
CA PRO A 210 -29.19 -15.84 -6.87
C PRO A 210 -28.21 -16.38 -7.92
N TYR A 211 -27.15 -17.09 -7.48
CA TYR A 211 -26.14 -17.64 -8.42
C TYR A 211 -26.75 -18.51 -9.50
N THR A 212 -27.80 -19.28 -9.19
CA THR A 212 -28.51 -20.10 -10.14
C THR A 212 -29.19 -19.30 -11.25
N THR A 213 -29.66 -18.09 -10.94
CA THR A 213 -30.27 -17.17 -11.91
C THR A 213 -29.22 -16.61 -12.84
N VAL A 214 -28.08 -16.16 -12.30
CA VAL A 214 -26.97 -15.63 -13.12
C VAL A 214 -26.40 -16.71 -14.03
N MET A 215 -26.13 -17.90 -13.49
CA MET A 215 -25.64 -19.04 -14.27
C MET A 215 -26.57 -19.42 -15.41
N LYS A 216 -27.86 -19.65 -15.08
CA LYS A 216 -28.81 -20.23 -16.06
C LYS A 216 -29.42 -19.21 -17.01
N ARG A 217 -29.65 -17.97 -16.56
CA ARG A 217 -30.43 -16.97 -17.31
C ARG A 217 -29.57 -15.90 -17.99
N ILE A 218 -28.40 -15.60 -17.44
CA ILE A 218 -27.51 -14.56 -17.98
C ILE A 218 -26.37 -15.19 -18.78
N LEU A 219 -25.62 -16.11 -18.17
CA LEU A 219 -24.41 -16.68 -18.76
C LEU A 219 -24.65 -18.00 -19.51
N ALA A 220 -25.74 -18.71 -19.22
CA ALA A 220 -26.06 -20.03 -19.77
C ALA A 220 -24.88 -21.03 -19.59
N GLN A 221 -24.24 -21.00 -18.42
CA GLN A 221 -23.07 -21.85 -18.08
C GLN A 221 -23.37 -22.78 -16.92
N THR A 222 -22.56 -23.83 -16.78
CA THR A 222 -22.68 -24.87 -15.74
C THR A 222 -21.52 -24.84 -14.73
N TYR A 223 -20.55 -23.98 -14.93
CA TYR A 223 -19.37 -23.80 -14.09
C TYR A 223 -19.45 -22.51 -13.27
N LEU A 224 -18.69 -22.46 -12.18
CA LEU A 224 -18.60 -21.30 -11.29
C LEU A 224 -17.44 -20.40 -11.72
N GLY A 225 -17.60 -19.09 -11.57
CA GLY A 225 -16.52 -18.13 -11.70
C GLY A 225 -15.57 -18.15 -10.50
N GLY A 226 -16.04 -18.66 -9.35
CA GLY A 226 -15.26 -18.82 -8.12
C GLY A 226 -16.14 -19.31 -6.98
N ILE A 227 -15.48 -19.57 -5.86
CA ILE A 227 -16.14 -19.87 -4.58
C ILE A 227 -15.51 -18.94 -3.54
N THR A 228 -16.33 -18.25 -2.78
CA THR A 228 -15.87 -17.38 -1.68
C THR A 228 -16.32 -18.01 -0.37
N CYS A 229 -15.40 -18.17 0.56
CA CYS A 229 -15.69 -18.69 1.89
C CYS A 229 -14.99 -17.86 2.95
N SER A 230 -15.41 -18.02 4.20
CA SER A 230 -14.75 -17.45 5.37
C SER A 230 -14.35 -18.56 6.33
N ALA A 231 -13.13 -18.50 6.87
CA ALA A 231 -12.75 -19.37 7.98
C ALA A 231 -13.50 -18.97 9.25
N ILE A 232 -13.58 -19.88 10.23
CA ILE A 232 -14.23 -19.61 11.53
C ILE A 232 -13.51 -18.48 12.27
N THR A 233 -12.18 -18.50 12.25
CA THR A 233 -11.30 -17.46 12.80
C THR A 233 -10.10 -17.25 11.90
N GLU A 234 -9.42 -16.10 12.02
CA GLU A 234 -8.23 -15.76 11.26
C GLU A 234 -7.12 -16.81 11.45
N ASP A 235 -6.89 -17.26 12.68
CA ASP A 235 -5.86 -18.28 13.01
C ASP A 235 -6.12 -19.66 12.36
N LEU A 236 -7.35 -19.93 11.92
CA LEU A 236 -7.74 -21.18 11.28
C LEU A 236 -7.75 -21.09 9.74
N THR A 237 -7.40 -19.94 9.18
CA THR A 237 -7.42 -19.72 7.71
C THR A 237 -6.51 -20.71 6.96
N GLU A 238 -5.30 -20.94 7.46
CA GLU A 238 -4.38 -21.92 6.85
C GLU A 238 -4.95 -23.33 6.87
N LYS A 239 -5.56 -23.76 8.01
CA LYS A 239 -6.18 -25.08 8.11
C LYS A 239 -7.40 -25.22 7.19
N ALA A 240 -8.19 -24.16 7.05
CA ALA A 240 -9.30 -24.14 6.10
C ALA A 240 -8.79 -24.27 4.66
N ILE A 241 -7.69 -23.61 4.30
CA ILE A 241 -7.05 -23.73 2.97
C ILE A 241 -6.57 -25.17 2.73
N ASP A 242 -5.95 -25.81 3.72
CA ASP A 242 -5.50 -27.20 3.61
C ASP A 242 -6.66 -28.18 3.40
N GLU A 243 -7.77 -28.01 4.15
CA GLU A 243 -8.99 -28.81 3.93
C GLU A 243 -9.57 -28.59 2.53
N ILE A 244 -9.75 -27.32 2.13
CA ILE A 244 -10.25 -26.96 0.81
C ILE A 244 -9.39 -27.59 -0.30
N THR A 245 -8.08 -27.46 -0.19
CA THR A 245 -7.12 -28.02 -1.15
C THR A 245 -7.27 -29.54 -1.26
N THR A 246 -7.38 -30.23 -0.11
CA THR A 246 -7.53 -31.68 -0.06
C THR A 246 -8.82 -32.13 -0.75
N VAL A 247 -9.94 -31.47 -0.47
CA VAL A 247 -11.26 -31.79 -1.03
C VAL A 247 -11.27 -31.53 -2.53
N LEU A 248 -10.78 -30.38 -2.99
CA LEU A 248 -10.75 -30.02 -4.41
C LEU A 248 -9.84 -30.94 -5.21
N ARG A 249 -8.62 -31.25 -4.74
CA ARG A 249 -7.70 -32.18 -5.40
C ARG A 249 -8.34 -33.56 -5.58
N ARG A 250 -9.04 -34.05 -4.56
CA ARG A 250 -9.77 -35.31 -4.64
C ARG A 250 -10.88 -35.24 -5.69
N ASN A 251 -11.69 -34.20 -5.71
CA ASN A 251 -12.79 -34.03 -6.65
C ASN A 251 -12.30 -33.92 -8.10
N HIS A 252 -11.22 -33.18 -8.30
CA HIS A 252 -10.61 -33.00 -9.63
C HIS A 252 -9.66 -34.13 -10.03
N LYS A 253 -9.48 -35.15 -9.15
CA LYS A 253 -8.61 -36.34 -9.40
C LYS A 253 -7.15 -35.95 -9.68
N LEU A 254 -6.68 -34.91 -9.04
CA LEU A 254 -5.29 -34.46 -9.12
C LEU A 254 -4.39 -35.38 -8.28
N LYS A 255 -3.13 -35.51 -8.66
CA LYS A 255 -2.16 -36.37 -7.96
C LYS A 255 -1.91 -35.82 -6.54
N GLU A 256 -1.68 -36.73 -5.57
CA GLU A 256 -1.28 -36.34 -4.22
C GLU A 256 -0.01 -35.50 -4.25
N ALA A 257 -0.01 -34.45 -3.44
CA ALA A 257 1.10 -33.50 -3.35
C ALA A 257 2.35 -34.20 -2.78
N THR A 258 3.36 -34.37 -3.60
CA THR A 258 4.71 -34.66 -3.13
C THR A 258 5.47 -33.33 -3.18
N ASP A 259 5.77 -32.76 -2.01
CA ASP A 259 6.58 -31.57 -1.75
C ASP A 259 6.90 -30.62 -2.93
N THR A 260 6.54 -29.36 -2.80
CA THR A 260 6.96 -28.17 -3.59
C THR A 260 6.63 -28.08 -5.09
N GLN A 261 6.33 -29.17 -5.80
CA GLN A 261 5.90 -29.13 -7.22
C GLN A 261 4.38 -29.21 -7.41
N ALA A 262 3.64 -29.52 -6.38
CA ALA A 262 2.22 -29.81 -6.45
C ALA A 262 1.33 -28.58 -6.63
N ALA A 263 1.73 -27.42 -6.13
CA ALA A 263 0.98 -26.17 -6.30
C ALA A 263 0.98 -25.64 -7.76
N ASP A 264 1.91 -26.12 -8.59
CA ASP A 264 2.02 -25.72 -10.00
C ASP A 264 1.09 -26.56 -10.93
N ASP A 265 0.55 -27.67 -10.44
CA ASP A 265 -0.31 -28.60 -11.21
C ASP A 265 -1.81 -28.48 -10.87
N ASP A 266 -2.18 -27.59 -9.91
CA ASP A 266 -3.58 -27.41 -9.53
C ASP A 266 -4.34 -26.59 -10.58
N ASP A 267 -5.53 -27.08 -10.95
CA ASP A 267 -6.47 -26.42 -11.85
C ASP A 267 -7.41 -25.43 -11.14
N PHE A 268 -7.09 -25.10 -9.90
CA PHE A 268 -7.73 -24.08 -9.08
C PHE A 268 -6.67 -23.26 -8.34
N ASN A 269 -7.06 -22.08 -7.85
CA ASN A 269 -6.20 -21.17 -7.12
C ASN A 269 -6.92 -20.70 -5.83
N ILE A 270 -6.32 -20.96 -4.69
CA ILE A 270 -6.86 -20.57 -3.40
C ILE A 270 -6.03 -19.40 -2.87
N ARG A 271 -6.67 -18.30 -2.50
CA ARG A 271 -6.01 -17.13 -1.92
C ARG A 271 -6.76 -16.64 -0.70
N SER A 272 -6.04 -16.47 0.39
CA SER A 272 -6.58 -15.75 1.53
C SER A 272 -6.47 -14.24 1.33
N GLN A 273 -7.33 -13.50 2.03
CA GLN A 273 -7.24 -12.05 2.06
C GLN A 273 -5.91 -11.58 2.66
N GLU A 274 -5.37 -12.31 3.64
CA GLU A 274 -4.08 -12.04 4.24
C GLU A 274 -2.91 -12.22 3.26
N GLU A 275 -2.96 -13.26 2.43
CA GLU A 275 -1.95 -13.49 1.38
C GLU A 275 -1.94 -12.35 0.36
N LEU A 276 -3.12 -11.92 -0.10
CA LEU A 276 -3.22 -10.76 -1.00
C LEU A 276 -2.65 -9.50 -0.36
N ALA A 277 -2.91 -9.29 0.93
CA ALA A 277 -2.35 -8.20 1.71
C ALA A 277 -0.84 -8.26 1.80
N SER A 278 -0.30 -9.44 2.09
CA SER A 278 1.16 -9.64 2.21
C SER A 278 1.87 -9.37 0.89
N MET A 279 1.29 -9.79 -0.24
CA MET A 279 1.78 -9.50 -1.58
C MET A 279 1.80 -7.98 -1.87
N MET A 280 0.71 -7.27 -1.54
CA MET A 280 0.64 -5.82 -1.70
C MET A 280 1.62 -5.08 -0.78
N ASN A 281 1.76 -5.54 0.47
CA ASN A 281 2.73 -5.00 1.41
C ASN A 281 4.16 -5.22 0.93
N SER A 282 4.49 -6.40 0.41
CA SER A 282 5.81 -6.72 -0.14
C SER A 282 6.16 -5.82 -1.33
N THR A 283 5.19 -5.58 -2.21
CA THR A 283 5.36 -4.65 -3.34
C THR A 283 5.61 -3.22 -2.84
N THR A 284 4.84 -2.77 -1.85
CA THR A 284 5.02 -1.45 -1.23
C THR A 284 6.37 -1.33 -0.54
N ASP A 285 6.84 -2.38 0.13
CA ASP A 285 8.16 -2.42 0.76
C ASP A 285 9.29 -2.34 -0.28
N MET A 286 9.18 -3.09 -1.37
CA MET A 286 10.16 -3.04 -2.46
C MET A 286 10.25 -1.63 -3.07
N MET A 287 9.11 -0.98 -3.34
CA MET A 287 9.07 0.40 -3.82
C MET A 287 9.68 1.37 -2.80
N THR A 288 9.38 1.18 -1.53
CA THR A 288 9.93 1.99 -0.44
C THR A 288 11.46 1.84 -0.36
N ILE A 289 12.00 0.63 -0.50
CA ILE A 289 13.44 0.38 -0.52
C ILE A 289 14.09 1.05 -1.72
N LEU A 290 13.52 0.91 -2.93
CA LEU A 290 14.05 1.54 -4.14
C LEU A 290 14.14 3.07 -4.01
N LEU A 291 13.05 3.69 -3.56
CA LEU A 291 13.03 5.13 -3.32
C LEU A 291 14.00 5.52 -2.19
N GLY A 292 14.15 4.67 -1.16
CA GLY A 292 15.12 4.83 -0.09
C GLY A 292 16.56 4.86 -0.60
N CYS A 293 16.89 4.01 -1.57
CA CYS A 293 18.20 4.02 -2.23
C CYS A 293 18.43 5.37 -2.96
N VAL A 294 17.45 5.87 -3.68
CA VAL A 294 17.54 7.17 -4.37
C VAL A 294 17.75 8.31 -3.38
N ALA A 295 16.99 8.32 -2.29
CA ALA A 295 17.14 9.30 -1.22
C ALA A 295 18.51 9.18 -0.52
N GLY A 296 19.02 7.96 -0.32
CA GLY A 296 20.35 7.69 0.20
C GLY A 296 21.46 8.27 -0.69
N ILE A 297 21.34 8.09 -2.01
CA ILE A 297 22.27 8.70 -3.00
C ILE A 297 22.22 10.23 -2.88
N SER A 298 21.03 10.82 -2.76
CA SER A 298 20.87 12.26 -2.58
C SER A 298 21.55 12.78 -1.32
N LEU A 299 21.46 12.03 -0.22
CA LEU A 299 22.14 12.35 1.04
C LEU A 299 23.67 12.24 0.92
N ILE A 300 24.18 11.24 0.20
CA ILE A 300 25.62 11.11 -0.08
C ILE A 300 26.11 12.31 -0.89
N VAL A 301 25.39 12.70 -1.94
CA VAL A 301 25.73 13.89 -2.76
C VAL A 301 25.72 15.16 -1.89
N GLY A 302 24.71 15.31 -1.04
CA GLY A 302 24.65 16.41 -0.06
C GLY A 302 25.83 16.39 0.92
N GLY A 303 26.22 15.20 1.40
CA GLY A 303 27.39 15.00 2.25
C GLY A 303 28.71 15.36 1.57
N ILE A 304 28.90 14.95 0.31
CA ILE A 304 30.06 15.37 -0.50
C ILE A 304 30.10 16.90 -0.65
N GLY A 305 28.91 17.53 -0.81
CA GLY A 305 28.78 18.98 -0.78
C GLY A 305 29.30 19.60 0.51
N ILE A 306 28.93 19.04 1.69
CA ILE A 306 29.47 19.47 3.00
C ILE A 306 30.99 19.33 3.00
N MET A 307 31.52 18.17 2.62
CA MET A 307 32.95 17.89 2.62
C MET A 307 33.71 18.91 1.75
N ASN A 308 33.22 19.19 0.55
CA ASN A 308 33.86 20.15 -0.37
C ASN A 308 33.88 21.57 0.20
N ILE A 309 32.79 22.03 0.77
CA ILE A 309 32.72 23.36 1.39
C ILE A 309 33.58 23.48 2.63
N MET A 310 33.58 22.44 3.47
CA MET A 310 34.44 22.42 4.64
C MET A 310 35.92 22.45 4.23
N TYR A 311 36.29 21.76 3.13
CA TYR A 311 37.65 21.78 2.61
C TYR A 311 38.07 23.20 2.17
N VAL A 312 37.21 23.87 1.41
CA VAL A 312 37.43 25.26 0.97
C VAL A 312 37.50 26.20 2.19
N SER A 313 36.58 26.05 3.18
CA SER A 313 36.59 26.84 4.40
C SER A 313 37.88 26.69 5.21
N VAL A 314 38.43 25.49 5.27
CA VAL A 314 39.73 25.22 5.93
C VAL A 314 40.85 25.93 5.18
N THR A 315 40.87 25.86 3.84
CA THR A 315 41.90 26.52 3.01
C THR A 315 41.82 28.04 3.10
N GLU A 316 40.61 28.64 3.02
CA GLU A 316 40.40 30.08 3.17
C GLU A 316 40.79 30.62 4.56
N ARG A 317 40.74 29.78 5.62
CA ARG A 317 41.02 30.11 7.01
C ARG A 317 42.35 29.55 7.53
N THR A 318 43.22 29.06 6.65
CA THR A 318 44.51 28.41 7.02
C THR A 318 45.32 29.34 7.93
N ARG A 319 45.46 30.64 7.60
CA ARG A 319 46.19 31.61 8.40
C ARG A 319 45.56 31.86 9.76
N GLU A 320 44.24 31.93 9.84
CA GLU A 320 43.48 32.07 11.09
C GLU A 320 43.67 30.84 12.02
N ILE A 321 43.67 29.63 11.44
CA ILE A 321 43.93 28.38 12.15
C ILE A 321 45.35 28.40 12.70
N GLY A 322 46.37 28.76 11.88
CA GLY A 322 47.76 28.86 12.28
C GLY A 322 47.98 29.84 13.42
N LEU A 323 47.34 30.99 13.38
CA LEU A 323 47.38 31.98 14.48
C LEU A 323 46.80 31.42 15.77
N ARG A 324 45.65 30.74 15.74
CA ARG A 324 45.04 30.09 16.93
C ARG A 324 45.97 29.03 17.53
N MET A 325 46.55 28.19 16.68
CA MET A 325 47.46 27.13 17.14
C MET A 325 48.76 27.74 17.73
N SER A 326 49.28 28.85 17.18
CA SER A 326 50.44 29.57 17.69
C SER A 326 50.21 30.22 19.06
N VAL A 327 48.97 30.59 19.37
CA VAL A 327 48.56 31.15 20.68
C VAL A 327 48.18 30.03 21.67
N GLY A 328 48.32 28.74 21.28
CA GLY A 328 48.13 27.61 22.18
C GLY A 328 46.83 26.78 22.01
N ALA A 329 46.08 26.99 20.92
CA ALA A 329 44.96 26.10 20.63
C ALA A 329 45.46 24.71 20.26
N ARG A 330 44.84 23.64 20.80
CA ARG A 330 45.18 22.27 20.46
C ARG A 330 44.48 21.86 19.15
N GLY A 331 45.10 20.92 18.38
CA GLY A 331 44.45 20.38 17.18
C GLY A 331 43.05 19.84 17.43
N VAL A 332 42.76 19.26 18.61
CA VAL A 332 41.41 18.81 19.00
C VAL A 332 40.41 19.95 19.11
N ASP A 333 40.83 21.15 19.52
CA ASP A 333 39.93 22.32 19.57
C ASP A 333 39.53 22.78 18.16
N ILE A 334 40.48 22.73 17.22
CA ILE A 334 40.25 23.02 15.80
C ILE A 334 39.32 21.97 15.18
N LEU A 335 39.62 20.69 15.41
CA LEU A 335 38.79 19.57 14.96
C LEU A 335 37.31 19.74 15.40
N ASN A 336 37.10 19.97 16.72
CA ASN A 336 35.78 20.14 17.29
C ASN A 336 35.06 21.37 16.72
N GLN A 337 35.76 22.46 16.47
CA GLN A 337 35.19 23.66 15.88
C GLN A 337 34.61 23.37 14.49
N PHE A 338 35.39 22.80 13.59
CA PHE A 338 34.98 22.48 12.22
C PHE A 338 33.92 21.36 12.17
N LEU A 339 34.01 20.38 13.08
CA LEU A 339 33.02 19.32 13.19
C LEU A 339 31.64 19.86 13.63
N ILE A 340 31.62 20.78 14.61
CA ILE A 340 30.40 21.45 15.05
C ILE A 340 29.81 22.29 13.89
N GLU A 341 30.63 22.96 13.09
CA GLU A 341 30.20 23.70 11.90
C GLU A 341 29.50 22.79 10.87
N ALA A 342 30.10 21.63 10.58
CA ALA A 342 29.49 20.63 9.70
C ALA A 342 28.19 20.05 10.25
N ILE A 343 28.14 19.72 11.55
CA ILE A 343 26.92 19.25 12.21
C ILE A 343 25.81 20.30 12.18
N LEU A 344 26.14 21.56 12.45
CA LEU A 344 25.15 22.64 12.40
C LEU A 344 24.57 22.82 10.98
N LEU A 345 25.40 22.76 9.94
CA LEU A 345 24.94 22.80 8.55
C LEU A 345 24.01 21.63 8.24
N SER A 346 24.35 20.41 8.64
CA SER A 346 23.53 19.25 8.38
C SER A 346 22.23 19.25 9.18
N VAL A 347 22.26 19.65 10.46
CA VAL A 347 21.08 19.74 11.34
C VAL A 347 20.12 20.82 10.86
N THR A 348 20.61 22.01 10.50
CA THR A 348 19.75 23.09 9.97
C THR A 348 19.14 22.69 8.64
N GLY A 349 19.91 22.07 7.73
CA GLY A 349 19.40 21.49 6.50
C GLY A 349 18.36 20.39 6.76
N GLY A 350 18.63 19.52 7.74
CA GLY A 350 17.71 18.47 8.18
C GLY A 350 16.38 19.00 8.72
N LEU A 351 16.41 20.04 9.59
CA LEU A 351 15.18 20.66 10.11
C LEU A 351 14.32 21.29 9.00
N ILE A 352 14.95 21.99 8.07
CA ILE A 352 14.25 22.55 6.90
C ILE A 352 13.71 21.39 6.02
N GLY A 353 14.51 20.33 5.81
CA GLY A 353 14.11 19.14 5.08
C GLY A 353 12.91 18.43 5.71
N VAL A 354 12.87 18.32 7.05
CA VAL A 354 11.72 17.78 7.79
C VAL A 354 10.48 18.64 7.55
N ALA A 355 10.59 19.95 7.69
CA ALA A 355 9.46 20.86 7.48
C ALA A 355 8.92 20.77 6.04
N LEU A 356 9.81 20.75 5.04
CA LEU A 356 9.43 20.59 3.64
C LEU A 356 8.89 19.20 3.33
N GLY A 357 9.45 18.13 3.89
CA GLY A 357 8.98 16.76 3.70
C GLY A 357 7.58 16.55 4.27
N VAL A 358 7.33 17.07 5.47
CA VAL A 358 5.99 17.06 6.07
C VAL A 358 5.02 17.90 5.23
N GLY A 359 5.40 19.09 4.81
CA GLY A 359 4.59 19.95 3.95
C GLY A 359 4.27 19.30 2.60
N ALA A 360 5.27 18.69 1.95
CA ALA A 360 5.09 17.95 0.70
C ALA A 360 4.16 16.73 0.86
N SER A 361 4.28 16.00 1.98
CA SER A 361 3.37 14.89 2.29
C SER A 361 1.91 15.37 2.39
N TYR A 362 1.66 16.47 3.10
CA TYR A 362 0.31 17.05 3.16
C TYR A 362 -0.18 17.55 1.81
N ALA A 363 0.70 18.15 0.99
CA ALA A 363 0.35 18.58 -0.37
C ALA A 363 -0.06 17.38 -1.24
N VAL A 364 0.66 16.27 -1.18
CA VAL A 364 0.29 15.02 -1.88
C VAL A 364 -1.07 14.50 -1.41
N LYS A 365 -1.36 14.55 -0.11
CA LYS A 365 -2.67 14.17 0.43
C LYS A 365 -3.81 15.02 -0.14
N LEU A 366 -3.59 16.33 -0.25
CA LEU A 366 -4.63 17.26 -0.72
C LEU A 366 -4.85 17.20 -2.24
N VAL A 367 -3.78 17.04 -3.01
CA VAL A 367 -3.84 17.08 -4.50
C VAL A 367 -4.12 15.71 -5.08
N ALA A 368 -3.41 14.69 -4.62
CA ALA A 368 -3.49 13.33 -5.16
C ALA A 368 -4.45 12.42 -4.37
N HIS A 369 -4.98 12.87 -3.23
CA HIS A 369 -5.83 12.10 -2.32
C HIS A 369 -5.19 10.77 -1.85
N TRP A 370 -3.85 10.68 -1.87
CA TRP A 370 -3.16 9.48 -1.43
C TRP A 370 -3.21 9.33 0.09
N PRO A 371 -3.29 8.09 0.59
CA PRO A 371 -3.24 7.83 2.01
C PRO A 371 -1.84 8.15 2.54
N ILE A 372 -1.75 9.11 3.47
CA ILE A 372 -0.50 9.55 4.07
C ILE A 372 -0.55 9.28 5.57
N PHE A 373 0.49 8.62 6.08
CA PHE A 373 0.68 8.41 7.51
C PHE A 373 2.11 8.73 7.93
N ILE A 374 2.28 9.85 8.63
CA ILE A 374 3.58 10.30 9.13
C ILE A 374 3.80 9.69 10.51
N GLN A 375 4.76 8.78 10.62
CA GLN A 375 5.17 8.24 11.91
C GLN A 375 6.19 9.17 12.58
N PRO A 376 6.09 9.45 13.90
CA PRO A 376 7.09 10.25 14.62
C PRO A 376 8.51 9.66 14.50
N TRP A 377 8.61 8.34 14.42
CA TRP A 377 9.88 7.64 14.24
C TRP A 377 10.62 8.03 12.94
N SER A 378 9.91 8.24 11.84
CA SER A 378 10.54 8.64 10.56
C SER A 378 11.23 10.01 10.66
N ILE A 379 10.69 10.93 11.48
CA ILE A 379 11.32 12.22 11.75
C ILE A 379 12.61 12.02 12.55
N VAL A 380 12.58 11.20 13.60
CA VAL A 380 13.76 10.91 14.44
C VAL A 380 14.85 10.24 13.61
N MET A 381 14.50 9.24 12.80
CA MET A 381 15.43 8.56 11.89
C MET A 381 16.07 9.55 10.89
N SER A 382 15.28 10.41 10.27
CA SER A 382 15.79 11.41 9.32
C SER A 382 16.78 12.34 9.98
N PHE A 383 16.49 12.77 11.22
CA PHE A 383 17.38 13.62 12.01
C PHE A 383 18.69 12.90 12.37
N ALA A 384 18.62 11.63 12.78
CA ALA A 384 19.80 10.82 13.08
C ALA A 384 20.69 10.64 11.85
N VAL A 385 20.08 10.34 10.69
CA VAL A 385 20.82 10.18 9.43
C VAL A 385 21.48 11.50 9.00
N CYS A 386 20.81 12.65 9.14
CA CYS A 386 21.39 13.95 8.86
C CYS A 386 22.61 14.24 9.75
N THR A 387 22.48 13.99 11.05
CA THR A 387 23.57 14.21 11.99
C THR A 387 24.76 13.32 11.67
N PHE A 388 24.50 12.03 11.37
CA PHE A 388 25.52 11.10 10.93
C PHE A 388 26.23 11.56 9.65
N THR A 389 25.47 12.01 8.65
CA THR A 389 26.04 12.53 7.40
C THR A 389 26.93 13.76 7.66
N GLY A 390 26.51 14.68 8.51
CA GLY A 390 27.31 15.84 8.89
C GLY A 390 28.62 15.47 9.58
N VAL A 391 28.57 14.52 10.52
CA VAL A 391 29.76 14.02 11.23
C VAL A 391 30.70 13.31 10.26
N PHE A 392 30.17 12.38 9.45
CA PHE A 392 30.96 11.54 8.55
C PHE A 392 31.71 12.37 7.49
N PHE A 393 30.97 13.23 6.78
CA PHE A 393 31.58 14.05 5.72
C PHE A 393 32.33 15.28 6.26
N GLY A 394 32.01 15.76 7.45
CA GLY A 394 32.73 16.87 8.11
C GLY A 394 34.03 16.44 8.77
N TRP A 395 34.15 15.17 9.15
CA TRP A 395 35.31 14.68 9.92
C TRP A 395 36.64 14.78 9.16
N TYR A 396 36.67 14.42 7.90
CA TYR A 396 37.91 14.41 7.09
C TYR A 396 38.51 15.81 6.92
N PRO A 397 37.76 16.85 6.47
CA PRO A 397 38.28 18.23 6.41
C PRO A 397 38.66 18.78 7.77
N ALA A 398 37.87 18.50 8.81
CA ALA A 398 38.17 18.94 10.17
C ALA A 398 39.46 18.34 10.72
N LYS A 399 39.73 17.05 10.44
CA LYS A 399 40.99 16.39 10.79
C LYS A 399 42.17 17.02 10.05
N LYS A 400 42.02 17.36 8.77
CA LYS A 400 43.08 18.00 8.01
C LYS A 400 43.41 19.39 8.56
N ALA A 401 42.41 20.17 8.97
CA ALA A 401 42.58 21.46 9.62
C ALA A 401 43.33 21.33 10.95
N ALA A 402 43.05 20.29 11.74
CA ALA A 402 43.67 20.03 13.03
C ALA A 402 45.16 19.58 12.95
N GLN A 403 45.61 19.13 11.78
CA GLN A 403 46.95 18.65 11.53
C GLN A 403 47.86 19.67 10.81
N LEU A 404 47.39 20.89 10.59
CA LEU A 404 48.19 21.96 9.97
C LEU A 404 49.40 22.32 10.85
N ASP A 405 50.58 22.54 10.25
CA ASP A 405 51.71 23.11 10.93
C ASP A 405 51.48 24.61 11.15
N PRO A 406 51.53 25.12 12.40
CA PRO A 406 51.30 26.52 12.70
C PRO A 406 52.23 27.46 11.94
N ILE A 407 53.48 27.08 11.72
CA ILE A 407 54.49 27.89 11.07
C ILE A 407 54.21 28.01 9.55
N GLU A 408 53.90 26.88 8.94
CA GLU A 408 53.52 26.86 7.51
C GLU A 408 52.17 27.55 7.28
N ALA A 409 51.20 27.35 8.17
CA ALA A 409 49.89 27.93 8.09
C ALA A 409 49.87 29.49 8.14
N ILE A 410 50.81 30.08 8.92
CA ILE A 410 50.91 31.56 8.99
C ILE A 410 51.58 32.15 7.74
N ARG A 411 52.46 31.38 7.09
CA ARG A 411 53.13 31.77 5.83
C ARG A 411 52.30 31.57 4.56
N TYR A 412 51.15 30.93 4.69
CA TYR A 412 50.28 30.65 3.60
C TYR A 412 49.67 31.98 3.09
N GLU A 413 49.99 32.34 1.82
CA GLU A 413 49.39 33.49 1.08
C GLU A 413 48.07 33.13 0.41
#